data_d6955d5ed852ec3cd190b5ab7216ae2a
#
_entry.id   d6955d5ed852ec3cd190b5ab7216ae2a
#
_cell.length_a   1.000
_cell.length_b   1.000
_cell.length_c   1.000
_cell.angle_alpha   90.00
_cell.angle_beta   90.00
_cell.angle_gamma   90.00
#
_symmetry.space_group_name_H-M   'P 1'
#
loop_
_entity.id
_entity.type
_entity.pdbx_description
1 polymer ?
#
loop_
_entity_poly.entity_id
_entity_poly.type
_entity_poly.pdbx_seq_one_letter_code
_entity_poly.pdbx_strand_id
1 'polypeptide(L)'
;MNRNDQRSQDELRPVEITLGIQSYAEGSVLIKTGDTHVICSASIEESVPNFLKDQNKGWITAEYNMLPRATLTRTRRENIKKGRTHEIQRLIGRCLRTSVDLNSIGERSILIDCDVVQADGGTRTASITGSYVALYLAVLSLVEENKIEKMPAINQLAAVSVGILKQQVLLDLCYEEDSEADADFNIVMNNNGDFIEVQGTAEQKPYSKELLDEVLSVGSNGIKQLFDKQNEAISYMTQIKN
;
A
#
# COMPACT_ATOMS: atom_id res chain seq x y z
N MET A 1 8.08 25.91 -6.28
CA MET A 1 7.51 25.57 -7.61
C MET A 1 6.01 25.44 -7.41
N ASN A 2 5.18 25.96 -8.31
CA ASN A 2 3.73 25.68 -8.21
C ASN A 2 3.48 24.32 -8.86
N ARG A 3 2.89 23.40 -8.13
CA ARG A 3 2.44 22.09 -8.65
C ARG A 3 1.26 22.31 -9.60
N ASN A 4 1.09 21.46 -10.62
CA ASN A 4 0.03 21.63 -11.64
C ASN A 4 -1.38 21.58 -11.04
N ASP A 5 -1.56 20.86 -9.95
CA ASP A 5 -2.81 20.72 -9.18
C ASP A 5 -2.93 21.73 -8.02
N GLN A 6 -2.01 22.68 -7.91
CA GLN A 6 -1.96 23.77 -6.92
C GLN A 6 -1.72 23.30 -5.47
N ARG A 7 -1.40 22.00 -5.20
CA ARG A 7 -1.03 21.52 -3.87
C ARG A 7 0.27 22.18 -3.38
N SER A 8 0.42 22.30 -2.06
CA SER A 8 1.72 22.60 -1.44
C SER A 8 2.69 21.42 -1.60
N GLN A 9 3.98 21.66 -1.29
CA GLN A 9 5.01 20.62 -1.48
C GLN A 9 4.82 19.41 -0.57
N ASP A 10 4.23 19.62 0.59
CA ASP A 10 3.98 18.65 1.66
C ASP A 10 2.52 18.16 1.76
N GLU A 11 1.73 18.39 0.70
CA GLU A 11 0.31 18.06 0.65
C GLU A 11 0.06 16.77 -0.14
N LEU A 12 -0.74 15.86 0.44
CA LEU A 12 -1.24 14.67 -0.25
C LEU A 12 -2.30 15.04 -1.29
N ARG A 13 -2.42 14.24 -2.34
CA ARG A 13 -3.62 14.23 -3.18
C ARG A 13 -4.84 13.83 -2.34
N PRO A 14 -6.06 14.16 -2.74
CA PRO A 14 -7.26 13.64 -2.08
C PRO A 14 -7.21 12.12 -1.95
N VAL A 15 -7.45 11.61 -0.73
CA VAL A 15 -7.42 10.16 -0.44
C VAL A 15 -8.80 9.70 -0.03
N GLU A 16 -9.32 8.68 -0.72
CA GLU A 16 -10.58 8.00 -0.43
C GLU A 16 -10.34 6.50 -0.28
N ILE A 17 -10.95 5.87 0.74
CA ILE A 17 -10.92 4.42 0.94
C ILE A 17 -12.36 3.93 1.09
N THR A 18 -12.83 3.17 0.11
CA THR A 18 -14.17 2.56 0.10
C THR A 18 -14.04 1.08 0.41
N LEU A 19 -14.76 0.61 1.43
CA LEU A 19 -14.70 -0.78 1.90
C LEU A 19 -15.75 -1.67 1.20
N GLY A 20 -15.49 -2.98 1.17
CA GLY A 20 -16.48 -3.99 0.79
C GLY A 20 -16.88 -3.97 -0.68
N ILE A 21 -15.96 -3.62 -1.58
CA ILE A 21 -16.25 -3.52 -3.02
C ILE A 21 -16.35 -4.89 -3.74
N GLN A 22 -15.86 -5.95 -3.12
CA GLN A 22 -15.92 -7.33 -3.62
C GLN A 22 -16.53 -8.22 -2.53
N SER A 23 -17.67 -8.82 -2.83
CA SER A 23 -18.47 -9.58 -1.85
C SER A 23 -17.94 -10.98 -1.53
N TYR A 24 -17.00 -11.50 -2.32
CA TYR A 24 -16.41 -12.84 -2.10
C TYR A 24 -15.05 -12.78 -1.40
N ALA A 25 -14.42 -11.63 -1.29
CA ALA A 25 -13.17 -11.46 -0.56
C ALA A 25 -13.47 -11.23 0.93
N GLU A 26 -12.68 -11.81 1.84
CA GLU A 26 -12.79 -11.59 3.28
C GLU A 26 -12.49 -10.13 3.66
N GLY A 27 -11.65 -9.47 2.87
CA GLY A 27 -11.44 -8.02 2.96
C GLY A 27 -11.27 -7.41 1.59
N SER A 28 -11.94 -6.30 1.30
CA SER A 28 -11.74 -5.61 0.02
C SER A 28 -11.93 -4.10 0.15
N VAL A 29 -11.12 -3.36 -0.58
CA VAL A 29 -11.18 -1.90 -0.63
C VAL A 29 -10.88 -1.38 -2.03
N LEU A 30 -11.46 -0.23 -2.36
CA LEU A 30 -10.98 0.66 -3.41
C LEU A 30 -10.30 1.84 -2.74
N ILE A 31 -9.00 1.96 -2.93
CA ILE A 31 -8.25 3.17 -2.56
C ILE A 31 -8.08 4.07 -3.76
N LYS A 32 -8.35 5.36 -3.57
CA LYS A 32 -8.05 6.41 -4.53
C LYS A 32 -7.09 7.40 -3.89
N THR A 33 -6.06 7.77 -4.60
CA THR A 33 -5.11 8.82 -4.25
C THR A 33 -5.00 9.75 -5.46
N GLY A 34 -5.77 10.84 -5.46
CA GLY A 34 -6.01 11.61 -6.66
C GLY A 34 -6.58 10.72 -7.77
N ASP A 35 -5.94 10.73 -8.94
CA ASP A 35 -6.31 9.92 -10.11
C ASP A 35 -5.70 8.50 -10.10
N THR A 36 -4.96 8.12 -9.08
CA THR A 36 -4.53 6.73 -8.89
C THR A 36 -5.61 5.94 -8.16
N HIS A 37 -6.15 4.90 -8.79
CA HIS A 37 -7.20 4.03 -8.24
C HIS A 37 -6.73 2.58 -8.20
N VAL A 38 -6.79 1.95 -7.03
CA VAL A 38 -6.37 0.54 -6.84
C VAL A 38 -7.44 -0.23 -6.07
N ILE A 39 -7.84 -1.37 -6.61
CA ILE A 39 -8.61 -2.36 -5.87
C ILE A 39 -7.62 -3.23 -5.10
N CYS A 40 -7.81 -3.36 -3.79
CA CYS A 40 -7.05 -4.29 -2.96
C CYS A 40 -8.03 -5.27 -2.32
N SER A 41 -7.81 -6.57 -2.52
CA SER A 41 -8.59 -7.63 -1.89
C SER A 41 -7.70 -8.60 -1.11
N ALA A 42 -8.26 -9.16 -0.06
CA ALA A 42 -7.61 -10.16 0.79
C ALA A 42 -8.48 -11.41 0.81
N SER A 43 -7.89 -12.54 0.42
CA SER A 43 -8.52 -13.86 0.45
C SER A 43 -7.79 -14.75 1.45
N ILE A 44 -8.53 -15.56 2.23
CA ILE A 44 -7.97 -16.46 3.22
C ILE A 44 -7.99 -17.89 2.68
N GLU A 45 -6.83 -18.54 2.71
CA GLU A 45 -6.68 -19.98 2.44
C GLU A 45 -6.34 -20.72 3.74
N GLU A 46 -7.03 -21.82 4.04
CA GLU A 46 -6.79 -22.70 5.20
C GLU A 46 -5.57 -23.60 4.99
N SER A 47 -4.51 -23.05 4.40
CA SER A 47 -3.25 -23.73 4.13
C SER A 47 -2.09 -22.75 4.05
N VAL A 48 -0.89 -23.25 4.28
CA VAL A 48 0.36 -22.49 4.15
C VAL A 48 1.29 -23.12 3.12
N PRO A 49 2.23 -22.36 2.56
CA PRO A 49 3.28 -22.91 1.72
C PRO A 49 4.04 -24.05 2.40
N ASN A 50 4.54 -25.02 1.63
CA ASN A 50 5.19 -26.23 2.15
C ASN A 50 6.34 -25.96 3.14
N PHE A 51 7.04 -24.84 3.01
CA PHE A 51 8.13 -24.48 3.93
C PHE A 51 7.65 -23.99 5.31
N LEU A 52 6.34 -23.78 5.50
CA LEU A 52 5.74 -23.37 6.78
C LEU A 52 4.84 -24.44 7.40
N LYS A 53 4.64 -25.59 6.75
CA LYS A 53 3.82 -26.68 7.29
C LYS A 53 4.35 -27.14 8.63
N ASP A 54 3.44 -27.45 9.56
CA ASP A 54 3.71 -27.92 10.91
C ASP A 54 4.49 -26.91 11.79
N GLN A 55 4.50 -25.61 11.42
CA GLN A 55 5.15 -24.55 12.19
C GLN A 55 4.15 -23.69 12.98
N ASN A 56 2.85 -23.94 12.84
CA ASN A 56 1.77 -23.14 13.45
C ASN A 56 1.92 -21.65 13.16
N LYS A 57 2.28 -21.32 11.92
CA LYS A 57 2.57 -19.96 11.47
C LYS A 57 1.89 -19.70 10.14
N GLY A 58 1.20 -18.56 10.07
CA GLY A 58 0.56 -18.11 8.85
C GLY A 58 1.53 -17.44 7.86
N TRP A 59 0.98 -17.09 6.71
CA TRP A 59 1.70 -16.43 5.64
C TRP A 59 0.87 -15.32 5.00
N ILE A 60 1.55 -14.29 4.50
CA ILE A 60 0.93 -13.24 3.68
C ILE A 60 1.73 -13.13 2.40
N THR A 61 1.05 -13.18 1.28
CA THR A 61 1.64 -12.94 -0.04
C THR A 61 0.80 -11.94 -0.81
N ALA A 62 1.35 -11.35 -1.86
CA ALA A 62 0.64 -10.37 -2.66
C ALA A 62 0.87 -10.59 -4.15
N GLU A 63 -0.17 -10.32 -4.93
CA GLU A 63 -0.13 -10.13 -6.36
C GLU A 63 -0.42 -8.65 -6.69
N TYR A 64 0.17 -8.18 -7.79
CA TYR A 64 -0.01 -6.81 -8.25
C TYR A 64 -0.10 -6.80 -9.76
N ASN A 65 -1.14 -6.18 -10.28
CA ASN A 65 -1.35 -6.02 -11.71
C ASN A 65 -1.91 -4.63 -12.04
N MET A 66 -1.73 -4.24 -13.31
CA MET A 66 -2.38 -3.05 -13.85
C MET A 66 -3.38 -3.49 -14.92
N LEU A 67 -4.60 -2.94 -14.89
CA LEU A 67 -5.57 -3.18 -15.97
C LEU A 67 -5.03 -2.63 -17.30
N PRO A 68 -5.39 -3.22 -18.45
CA PRO A 68 -4.85 -2.83 -19.75
C PRO A 68 -4.95 -1.34 -20.09
N ARG A 69 -5.96 -0.64 -19.56
CA ARG A 69 -6.19 0.79 -19.74
C ARG A 69 -6.03 1.60 -18.47
N ALA A 70 -5.30 1.09 -17.50
CA ALA A 70 -4.92 1.86 -16.31
C ALA A 70 -4.01 3.05 -16.65
N THR A 71 -3.33 3.03 -17.78
CA THR A 71 -2.43 4.08 -18.27
C THR A 71 -2.94 4.69 -19.59
N LEU A 72 -2.37 5.82 -20.01
CA LEU A 72 -2.70 6.52 -21.26
C LEU A 72 -2.61 5.59 -22.48
N THR A 73 -1.58 4.76 -22.53
CA THR A 73 -1.42 3.74 -23.57
C THR A 73 -1.86 2.38 -23.07
N ARG A 74 -2.63 1.65 -23.91
CA ARG A 74 -3.12 0.32 -23.57
C ARG A 74 -1.96 -0.68 -23.46
N THR A 75 -1.85 -1.37 -22.31
CA THR A 75 -0.92 -2.48 -22.12
C THR A 75 -1.61 -3.81 -22.42
N ARG A 76 -0.90 -4.74 -23.10
CA ARG A 76 -1.45 -6.09 -23.34
C ARG A 76 -1.37 -6.93 -22.06
N ARG A 77 -2.40 -7.76 -21.79
CA ARG A 77 -2.45 -8.65 -20.61
C ARG A 77 -1.26 -9.62 -20.53
N GLU A 78 -0.75 -10.06 -21.65
CA GLU A 78 0.42 -10.94 -21.74
C GLU A 78 1.73 -10.31 -21.24
N ASN A 79 1.81 -8.99 -21.20
CA ASN A 79 2.97 -8.24 -20.72
C ASN A 79 3.02 -8.07 -19.20
N ILE A 80 2.05 -8.62 -18.46
CA ILE A 80 1.86 -8.42 -17.02
C ILE A 80 2.95 -9.11 -16.18
N LYS A 81 3.60 -10.15 -16.70
CA LYS A 81 4.66 -10.92 -16.00
C LYS A 81 6.07 -10.34 -16.20
N LYS A 82 6.24 -9.03 -16.00
CA LYS A 82 7.57 -8.39 -16.09
C LYS A 82 8.20 -8.25 -14.70
N GLY A 83 9.53 -8.12 -14.66
CA GLY A 83 10.30 -8.01 -13.42
C GLY A 83 9.78 -6.97 -12.42
N ARG A 84 9.28 -5.81 -12.92
CA ARG A 84 8.65 -4.76 -12.11
C ARG A 84 7.42 -5.27 -11.34
N THR A 85 6.54 -6.05 -11.96
CA THR A 85 5.36 -6.61 -11.29
C THR A 85 5.77 -7.51 -10.12
N HIS A 86 6.72 -8.41 -10.34
CA HIS A 86 7.22 -9.30 -9.28
C HIS A 86 7.95 -8.55 -8.17
N GLU A 87 8.67 -7.48 -8.51
CA GLU A 87 9.33 -6.63 -7.51
C GLU A 87 8.27 -5.98 -6.59
N ILE A 88 7.21 -5.40 -7.17
CA ILE A 88 6.13 -4.76 -6.41
C ILE A 88 5.35 -5.78 -5.57
N GLN A 89 5.02 -6.95 -6.10
CA GLN A 89 4.38 -8.06 -5.37
C GLN A 89 5.19 -8.43 -4.12
N ARG A 90 6.50 -8.60 -4.27
CA ARG A 90 7.40 -8.92 -3.15
C ARG A 90 7.47 -7.80 -2.12
N LEU A 91 7.47 -6.54 -2.57
CA LEU A 91 7.46 -5.37 -1.71
C LEU A 91 6.18 -5.33 -0.86
N ILE A 92 5.00 -5.42 -1.49
CA ILE A 92 3.71 -5.40 -0.77
C ILE A 92 3.66 -6.53 0.27
N GLY A 93 3.92 -7.78 -0.17
CA GLY A 93 3.88 -8.94 0.73
C GLY A 93 4.87 -8.82 1.90
N ARG A 94 6.08 -8.30 1.67
CA ARG A 94 7.09 -8.09 2.72
C ARG A 94 6.62 -7.04 3.72
N CYS A 95 6.09 -5.91 3.27
CA CYS A 95 5.58 -4.87 4.16
C CYS A 95 4.42 -5.39 5.01
N LEU A 96 3.44 -6.05 4.42
CA LEU A 96 2.28 -6.57 5.14
C LEU A 96 2.63 -7.64 6.18
N ARG A 97 3.64 -8.47 5.93
CA ARG A 97 4.13 -9.46 6.94
C ARG A 97 4.70 -8.81 8.19
N THR A 98 5.06 -7.54 8.18
CA THR A 98 5.51 -6.82 9.39
C THR A 98 4.34 -6.27 10.21
N SER A 99 3.12 -6.23 9.65
CA SER A 99 1.97 -5.61 10.31
C SER A 99 1.27 -6.53 11.30
N VAL A 100 1.31 -7.84 11.12
CA VAL A 100 0.58 -8.80 11.96
C VAL A 100 1.50 -9.90 12.48
N ASP A 101 1.26 -10.33 13.73
CA ASP A 101 1.91 -11.54 14.23
C ASP A 101 1.36 -12.77 13.50
N LEU A 102 2.16 -13.33 12.62
CA LEU A 102 1.79 -14.47 11.78
C LEU A 102 1.50 -15.74 12.58
N ASN A 103 1.99 -15.88 13.83
CA ASN A 103 1.64 -17.01 14.68
C ASN A 103 0.18 -16.92 15.16
N SER A 104 -0.36 -15.71 15.25
CA SER A 104 -1.72 -15.47 15.74
C SER A 104 -2.82 -15.84 14.74
N ILE A 105 -2.48 -16.01 13.46
CA ILE A 105 -3.47 -16.41 12.43
C ILE A 105 -3.44 -17.92 12.13
N GLY A 106 -2.56 -18.68 12.78
CA GLY A 106 -2.40 -20.13 12.56
C GLY A 106 -1.88 -20.45 11.16
N GLU A 107 -1.98 -21.72 10.74
CA GLU A 107 -1.51 -22.16 9.41
C GLU A 107 -2.48 -21.77 8.29
N ARG A 108 -2.64 -20.46 8.09
CA ARG A 108 -3.45 -19.85 7.03
C ARG A 108 -2.59 -18.93 6.17
N SER A 109 -2.91 -18.89 4.88
CA SER A 109 -2.36 -17.88 3.98
C SER A 109 -3.38 -16.78 3.75
N ILE A 110 -2.94 -15.51 3.79
CA ILE A 110 -3.74 -14.39 3.32
C ILE A 110 -3.10 -13.92 2.01
N LEU A 111 -3.87 -14.04 0.93
CA LEU A 111 -3.48 -13.62 -0.41
C LEU A 111 -4.05 -12.23 -0.65
N ILE A 112 -3.16 -11.31 -0.99
CA ILE A 112 -3.53 -9.93 -1.30
C ILE A 112 -3.44 -9.75 -2.80
N ASP A 113 -4.53 -9.31 -3.41
CA ASP A 113 -4.57 -8.94 -4.83
C ASP A 113 -4.71 -7.43 -4.97
N CYS A 114 -3.80 -6.82 -5.74
CA CYS A 114 -3.80 -5.39 -6.04
C CYS A 114 -3.99 -5.18 -7.53
N ASP A 115 -5.16 -4.71 -7.93
CA ASP A 115 -5.47 -4.37 -9.31
C ASP A 115 -5.56 -2.86 -9.51
N VAL A 116 -4.57 -2.30 -10.23
CA VAL A 116 -4.57 -0.88 -10.58
C VAL A 116 -5.59 -0.62 -11.67
N VAL A 117 -6.64 0.10 -11.36
CA VAL A 117 -7.72 0.49 -12.27
C VAL A 117 -7.33 1.70 -13.09
N GLN A 118 -6.69 2.68 -12.44
CA GLN A 118 -6.16 3.89 -13.04
C GLN A 118 -4.85 4.27 -12.37
N ALA A 119 -3.86 4.68 -13.15
CA ALA A 119 -2.52 4.99 -12.67
C ALA A 119 -2.13 6.43 -12.99
N ASP A 120 -1.84 7.19 -11.94
CA ASP A 120 -1.31 8.55 -11.98
C ASP A 120 -0.25 8.75 -10.88
N GLY A 121 0.86 8.01 -10.98
CA GLY A 121 1.91 8.01 -9.94
C GLY A 121 1.50 7.27 -8.65
N GLY A 122 2.46 6.79 -7.86
CA GLY A 122 2.24 6.20 -6.54
C GLY A 122 1.40 4.92 -6.51
N THR A 123 1.33 4.13 -7.58
CA THR A 123 0.47 2.92 -7.61
C THR A 123 0.91 1.87 -6.60
N ARG A 124 2.22 1.68 -6.36
CA ARG A 124 2.74 0.72 -5.37
C ARG A 124 2.46 1.18 -3.94
N THR A 125 2.57 2.46 -3.66
CA THR A 125 2.30 3.03 -2.33
C THR A 125 0.81 3.01 -2.00
N ALA A 126 -0.05 3.34 -2.95
CA ALA A 126 -1.50 3.17 -2.83
C ALA A 126 -1.88 1.69 -2.60
N SER A 127 -1.25 0.75 -3.34
CA SER A 127 -1.47 -0.68 -3.15
C SER A 127 -1.12 -1.12 -1.72
N ILE A 128 0.04 -0.71 -1.18
CA ILE A 128 0.43 -1.05 0.20
C ILE A 128 -0.57 -0.48 1.21
N THR A 129 -0.93 0.80 1.06
CA THR A 129 -1.84 1.51 1.97
C THR A 129 -3.25 0.91 1.97
N GLY A 130 -3.79 0.59 0.79
CA GLY A 130 -5.10 -0.07 0.65
C GLY A 130 -5.06 -1.53 1.12
N SER A 131 -3.99 -2.25 0.81
CA SER A 131 -3.83 -3.66 1.22
C SER A 131 -3.78 -3.84 2.73
N TYR A 132 -3.23 -2.88 3.47
CA TYR A 132 -3.31 -2.92 4.94
C TYR A 132 -4.77 -2.94 5.41
N VAL A 133 -5.64 -2.11 4.85
CA VAL A 133 -7.06 -2.08 5.22
C VAL A 133 -7.76 -3.38 4.82
N ALA A 134 -7.50 -3.90 3.62
CA ALA A 134 -8.04 -5.19 3.19
C ALA A 134 -7.59 -6.34 4.10
N LEU A 135 -6.31 -6.38 4.48
CA LEU A 135 -5.75 -7.33 5.43
C LEU A 135 -6.43 -7.24 6.80
N TYR A 136 -6.61 -6.00 7.33
CA TYR A 136 -7.30 -5.77 8.59
C TYR A 136 -8.72 -6.37 8.59
N LEU A 137 -9.47 -6.13 7.50
CA LEU A 137 -10.82 -6.67 7.33
C LEU A 137 -10.83 -8.20 7.26
N ALA A 138 -9.89 -8.80 6.55
CA ALA A 138 -9.76 -10.26 6.46
C ALA A 138 -9.39 -10.89 7.81
N VAL A 139 -8.52 -10.28 8.60
CA VAL A 139 -8.23 -10.77 9.95
C VAL A 139 -9.43 -10.59 10.88
N LEU A 140 -10.19 -9.50 10.72
CA LEU A 140 -11.42 -9.29 11.48
C LEU A 140 -12.47 -10.37 11.14
N SER A 141 -12.61 -10.79 9.89
CA SER A 141 -13.53 -11.88 9.51
C SER A 141 -13.18 -13.20 10.18
N LEU A 142 -11.89 -13.51 10.37
CA LEU A 142 -11.45 -14.69 11.13
C LEU A 142 -11.95 -14.66 12.58
N VAL A 143 -12.00 -13.49 13.21
CA VAL A 143 -12.55 -13.32 14.57
C VAL A 143 -14.07 -13.48 14.56
N GLU A 144 -14.77 -12.82 13.61
CA GLU A 144 -16.23 -12.88 13.47
C GLU A 144 -16.72 -14.31 13.21
N GLU A 145 -15.96 -15.09 12.43
CA GLU A 145 -16.25 -16.51 12.15
C GLU A 145 -15.76 -17.47 13.24
N ASN A 146 -15.21 -16.98 14.36
CA ASN A 146 -14.63 -17.76 15.44
C ASN A 146 -13.48 -18.69 15.00
N LYS A 147 -12.78 -18.37 13.90
CA LYS A 147 -11.61 -19.11 13.43
C LYS A 147 -10.34 -18.77 14.21
N ILE A 148 -10.30 -17.58 14.80
CA ILE A 148 -9.31 -17.16 15.81
C ILE A 148 -10.04 -16.54 17.00
N GLU A 149 -9.47 -16.68 18.20
CA GLU A 149 -10.14 -16.30 19.45
C GLU A 149 -10.33 -14.80 19.62
N LYS A 150 -9.37 -14.02 19.16
CA LYS A 150 -9.36 -12.54 19.29
C LYS A 150 -8.53 -11.90 18.20
N MET A 151 -8.79 -10.62 17.97
CA MET A 151 -7.99 -9.80 17.06
C MET A 151 -6.52 -9.81 17.48
N PRO A 152 -5.58 -10.24 16.63
CA PRO A 152 -4.15 -10.14 16.91
C PRO A 152 -3.71 -8.68 16.99
N ALA A 153 -2.54 -8.46 17.57
CA ALA A 153 -1.90 -7.15 17.45
C ALA A 153 -1.55 -6.89 15.98
N ILE A 154 -2.15 -5.85 15.42
CA ILE A 154 -1.86 -5.40 14.06
C ILE A 154 -1.23 -4.02 14.14
N ASN A 155 0.01 -3.89 13.67
CA ASN A 155 0.68 -2.62 13.53
C ASN A 155 0.21 -1.96 12.23
N GLN A 156 -0.41 -0.81 12.35
CA GLN A 156 -0.82 -0.03 11.18
C GLN A 156 0.41 0.33 10.34
N LEU A 157 0.28 0.24 9.01
CA LEU A 157 1.29 0.69 8.07
C LEU A 157 0.66 1.42 6.89
N ALA A 158 1.38 2.37 6.34
CA ALA A 158 1.03 3.04 5.11
C ALA A 158 2.28 3.40 4.31
N ALA A 159 2.09 3.76 3.06
CA ALA A 159 3.17 4.09 2.14
C ALA A 159 2.84 5.33 1.32
N VAL A 160 3.86 6.11 1.01
CA VAL A 160 3.75 7.30 0.17
C VAL A 160 4.95 7.42 -0.77
N SER A 161 4.75 8.03 -1.94
CA SER A 161 5.84 8.46 -2.82
C SER A 161 6.31 9.85 -2.42
N VAL A 162 7.61 10.10 -2.54
CA VAL A 162 8.24 11.42 -2.36
C VAL A 162 9.25 11.59 -3.46
N GLY A 163 9.33 12.76 -4.07
CA GLY A 163 10.30 13.03 -5.10
C GLY A 163 11.13 14.28 -4.84
N ILE A 164 12.27 14.35 -5.51
CA ILE A 164 13.09 15.55 -5.57
C ILE A 164 12.99 16.10 -7.00
N LEU A 165 12.41 17.28 -7.14
CA LEU A 165 12.32 18.01 -8.39
C LEU A 165 13.00 19.38 -8.24
N LYS A 166 14.04 19.65 -9.03
CA LYS A 166 14.73 20.94 -9.03
C LYS A 166 15.14 21.40 -7.61
N GLN A 167 15.69 20.46 -6.83
CA GLN A 167 16.13 20.67 -5.44
C GLN A 167 14.98 20.93 -4.44
N GLN A 168 13.74 20.62 -4.79
CA GLN A 168 12.58 20.69 -3.87
C GLN A 168 12.04 19.30 -3.62
N VAL A 169 11.71 19.02 -2.38
CA VAL A 169 11.08 17.76 -1.96
C VAL A 169 9.57 17.89 -2.11
N LEU A 170 8.94 16.97 -2.84
CA LEU A 170 7.51 16.94 -3.09
C LEU A 170 6.90 15.65 -2.56
N LEU A 171 5.85 15.78 -1.76
CA LEU A 171 5.06 14.65 -1.24
C LEU A 171 4.06 14.17 -2.29
N ASP A 172 3.88 12.85 -2.39
CA ASP A 172 2.82 12.19 -3.17
C ASP A 172 2.77 12.63 -4.64
N LEU A 173 3.76 12.15 -5.40
CA LEU A 173 3.93 12.53 -6.80
C LEU A 173 2.79 12.00 -7.68
N CYS A 174 2.23 12.86 -8.54
CA CYS A 174 1.48 12.43 -9.71
C CYS A 174 2.43 11.93 -10.82
N TYR A 175 1.89 11.36 -11.89
CA TYR A 175 2.70 10.79 -12.97
C TYR A 175 3.60 11.82 -13.66
N GLU A 176 3.12 13.04 -13.88
CA GLU A 176 3.91 14.11 -14.51
C GLU A 176 5.13 14.46 -13.65
N GLU A 177 4.92 14.62 -12.34
CA GLU A 177 5.99 14.93 -11.39
C GLU A 177 6.99 13.78 -11.26
N ASP A 178 6.50 12.53 -11.18
CA ASP A 178 7.32 11.31 -11.11
C ASP A 178 8.23 11.18 -12.34
N SER A 179 7.69 11.47 -13.53
CA SER A 179 8.44 11.40 -14.80
C SER A 179 9.53 12.46 -14.95
N GLU A 180 9.41 13.58 -14.25
CA GLU A 180 10.37 14.70 -14.28
C GLU A 180 11.31 14.73 -13.06
N ALA A 181 11.11 13.81 -12.09
CA ALA A 181 11.87 13.81 -10.85
C ALA A 181 13.37 13.60 -11.08
N ASP A 182 14.20 14.38 -10.37
CA ASP A 182 15.65 14.14 -10.29
C ASP A 182 15.93 12.83 -9.50
N ALA A 183 15.08 12.54 -8.49
CA ALA A 183 15.06 11.30 -7.71
C ALA A 183 13.65 11.00 -7.18
N ASP A 184 13.27 9.72 -7.14
CA ASP A 184 12.01 9.25 -6.59
C ASP A 184 12.23 8.29 -5.41
N PHE A 185 11.32 8.34 -4.45
CA PHE A 185 11.34 7.52 -3.25
C PHE A 185 9.97 6.92 -2.99
N ASN A 186 9.98 5.68 -2.48
CA ASN A 186 8.81 5.04 -1.90
C ASN A 186 9.13 4.71 -0.44
N ILE A 187 8.34 5.25 0.47
CA ILE A 187 8.54 5.14 1.90
C ILE A 187 7.37 4.38 2.51
N VAL A 188 7.67 3.37 3.33
CA VAL A 188 6.70 2.61 4.11
C VAL A 188 7.07 2.73 5.58
N MET A 189 6.12 3.11 6.42
CA MET A 189 6.32 3.30 7.85
C MET A 189 5.15 2.69 8.63
N ASN A 190 5.42 2.23 9.85
CA ASN A 190 4.39 1.79 10.79
C ASN A 190 3.93 2.95 11.70
N ASN A 191 2.88 2.69 12.47
CA ASN A 191 2.31 3.66 13.42
C ASN A 191 3.19 3.97 14.64
N ASN A 192 4.27 3.20 14.87
CA ASN A 192 5.27 3.51 15.88
C ASN A 192 6.31 4.52 15.38
N GLY A 193 6.31 4.85 14.07
CA GLY A 193 7.28 5.71 13.43
C GLY A 193 8.51 4.98 12.88
N ASP A 194 8.48 3.63 12.86
CA ASP A 194 9.58 2.83 12.32
C ASP A 194 9.43 2.67 10.80
N PHE A 195 10.50 2.87 10.07
CA PHE A 195 10.54 2.62 8.63
C PHE A 195 10.59 1.12 8.34
N ILE A 196 9.67 0.65 7.50
CA ILE A 196 9.62 -0.73 7.01
C ILE A 196 10.39 -0.86 5.70
N GLU A 197 10.27 0.14 4.84
CA GLU A 197 10.96 0.22 3.55
C GLU A 197 11.28 1.67 3.22
N VAL A 198 12.48 1.91 2.74
CA VAL A 198 12.89 3.16 2.09
C VAL A 198 13.56 2.76 0.79
N GLN A 199 12.86 2.93 -0.31
CA GLN A 199 13.37 2.66 -1.66
C GLN A 199 13.52 3.99 -2.36
N GLY A 200 14.71 4.32 -2.84
CA GLY A 200 14.98 5.57 -3.53
C GLY A 200 16.03 5.43 -4.60
N THR A 201 15.81 6.09 -5.73
CA THR A 201 16.72 6.07 -6.87
C THR A 201 16.92 7.49 -7.39
N ALA A 202 18.17 7.83 -7.68
CA ALA A 202 18.50 9.06 -8.41
C ALA A 202 18.38 8.75 -9.92
N GLU A 203 17.36 9.29 -10.55
CA GLU A 203 17.09 9.07 -11.98
C GLU A 203 17.94 10.00 -12.87
N GLN A 204 18.13 11.23 -12.45
CA GLN A 204 18.86 12.24 -13.24
C GLN A 204 20.07 12.79 -12.49
N LYS A 205 19.95 13.09 -11.20
CA LYS A 205 20.99 13.70 -10.39
C LYS A 205 21.09 13.08 -9.01
N PRO A 206 22.32 12.88 -8.49
CA PRO A 206 22.48 12.46 -7.11
C PRO A 206 21.93 13.50 -6.14
N TYR A 207 21.43 13.05 -5.00
CA TYR A 207 20.91 13.90 -3.93
C TYR A 207 21.82 13.85 -2.69
N SER A 208 21.80 14.92 -1.91
CA SER A 208 22.57 15.02 -0.69
C SER A 208 21.91 14.30 0.49
N LYS A 209 22.66 14.10 1.57
CA LYS A 209 22.11 13.55 2.81
C LYS A 209 21.01 14.44 3.39
N GLU A 210 21.18 15.76 3.33
CA GLU A 210 20.22 16.75 3.83
C GLU A 210 18.88 16.62 3.09
N LEU A 211 18.90 16.45 1.77
CA LEU A 211 17.69 16.19 0.97
C LEU A 211 17.06 14.85 1.32
N LEU A 212 17.85 13.81 1.60
CA LEU A 212 17.31 12.53 2.07
C LEU A 212 16.62 12.67 3.43
N ASP A 213 17.23 13.40 4.37
CA ASP A 213 16.62 13.66 5.69
C ASP A 213 15.29 14.42 5.55
N GLU A 214 15.21 15.38 4.62
CA GLU A 214 13.97 16.10 4.28
C GLU A 214 12.92 15.15 3.66
N VAL A 215 13.30 14.30 2.70
CA VAL A 215 12.44 13.28 2.08
C VAL A 215 11.82 12.36 3.15
N LEU A 216 12.61 11.87 4.10
CA LEU A 216 12.13 11.02 5.19
C LEU A 216 11.17 11.79 6.11
N SER A 217 11.44 13.05 6.40
CA SER A 217 10.58 13.89 7.23
C SER A 217 9.23 14.17 6.57
N VAL A 218 9.26 14.60 5.30
CA VAL A 218 8.05 14.90 4.51
C VAL A 218 7.22 13.62 4.31
N GLY A 219 7.86 12.51 3.95
CA GLY A 219 7.20 11.22 3.79
C GLY A 219 6.55 10.71 5.08
N SER A 220 7.23 10.84 6.23
CA SER A 220 6.67 10.46 7.53
C SER A 220 5.42 11.26 7.88
N ASN A 221 5.40 12.56 7.57
CA ASN A 221 4.23 13.40 7.82
C ASN A 221 3.05 13.05 6.90
N GLY A 222 3.33 12.72 5.63
CA GLY A 222 2.30 12.22 4.71
C GLY A 222 1.73 10.87 5.17
N ILE A 223 2.56 9.95 5.64
CA ILE A 223 2.12 8.63 6.13
C ILE A 223 1.21 8.77 7.35
N LYS A 224 1.48 9.69 8.27
CA LYS A 224 0.59 9.94 9.42
C LYS A 224 -0.82 10.35 8.98
N GLN A 225 -0.95 11.20 7.96
CA GLN A 225 -2.24 11.58 7.39
C GLN A 225 -2.95 10.37 6.74
N LEU A 226 -2.19 9.45 6.11
CA LEU A 226 -2.76 8.20 5.56
C LEU A 226 -3.27 7.27 6.66
N PHE A 227 -2.63 7.23 7.84
CA PHE A 227 -3.16 6.50 9.01
C PHE A 227 -4.53 7.01 9.43
N ASP A 228 -4.72 8.34 9.44
CA ASP A 228 -6.03 8.92 9.76
C ASP A 228 -7.09 8.48 8.76
N LYS A 229 -6.78 8.46 7.45
CA LYS A 229 -7.69 7.98 6.40
C LYS A 229 -8.04 6.49 6.51
N GLN A 230 -7.07 5.65 6.87
CA GLN A 230 -7.33 4.24 7.15
C GLN A 230 -8.24 4.07 8.37
N ASN A 231 -7.99 4.82 9.45
CA ASN A 231 -8.79 4.78 10.67
C ASN A 231 -10.21 5.29 10.43
N GLU A 232 -10.40 6.37 9.67
CA GLU A 232 -11.72 6.86 9.25
C GLU A 232 -12.51 5.74 8.55
N ALA A 233 -11.91 5.09 7.55
CA ALA A 233 -12.55 4.01 6.80
C ALA A 233 -12.92 2.81 7.68
N ILE A 234 -12.01 2.32 8.52
CA ILE A 234 -12.24 1.18 9.41
C ILE A 234 -13.31 1.50 10.46
N SER A 235 -13.29 2.70 11.07
CA SER A 235 -14.25 3.12 12.08
C SER A 235 -15.67 3.24 11.53
N TYR A 236 -15.82 3.70 10.28
CA TYR A 236 -17.11 3.77 9.60
C TYR A 236 -17.81 2.40 9.52
N MET A 237 -17.04 1.33 9.25
CA MET A 237 -17.59 -0.03 9.19
C MET A 237 -18.10 -0.52 10.56
N THR A 238 -17.39 -0.18 11.64
CA THR A 238 -17.76 -0.58 13.00
C THR A 238 -19.08 0.06 13.43
N GLN A 239 -19.37 1.28 12.95
CA GLN A 239 -20.63 2.01 13.25
C GLN A 239 -21.83 1.47 12.48
N ILE A 240 -21.64 0.90 11.27
CA ILE A 240 -22.75 0.35 10.46
C ILE A 240 -23.17 -1.05 10.98
N LYS A 241 -22.25 -1.80 11.59
CA LYS A 241 -22.53 -3.15 12.12
C LYS A 241 -23.18 -3.14 13.50
N ASN A 242 -23.26 -1.99 14.20
CA ASN A 242 -23.96 -1.79 15.47
C ASN A 242 -25.32 -1.10 15.24
#